data_b953750257ac8c90e9d3d9ff858519eb
#
_entry.id   b953750257ac8c90e9d3d9ff858519eb
#
_cell.length_a   1.000
_cell.length_b   1.000
_cell.length_c   1.000
_cell.angle_alpha   90.00
_cell.angle_beta   90.00
_cell.angle_gamma   90.00
#
_symmetry.space_group_name_H-M   'P 1'
#
loop_
_entity.id
_entity.type
_entity.pdbx_description
1 polymer ?
#
loop_
_entity_poly.entity_id
_entity_poly.type
_entity_poly.pdbx_seq_one_letter_code
_entity_poly.pdbx_strand_id
1 'polypeptide(L)'
;RTLFFDFLPLDLGTVRGFKTRFHLYTVPGQVFYDASRKLILKGVDGVIFVADSQEPRMDANIEALENLDSSLKEHGFDLKVIPYVLQFNKRDLPTAVSLDEMIRALRYKDEPYFEAIAPKGVGVFDTLKACAKQILVELSKK
;
A
#
# COMPACT_ATOMS: atom_id res chain seq x y z
N ARG A 1 -10.03 -11.54 2.45
CA ARG A 1 -9.71 -10.90 3.71
C ARG A 1 -8.42 -11.47 4.28
N THR A 2 -7.51 -10.58 4.67
CA THR A 2 -6.22 -10.97 5.21
C THR A 2 -6.32 -11.15 6.73
N LEU A 3 -6.07 -12.37 7.23
CA LEU A 3 -6.06 -12.66 8.67
C LEU A 3 -4.65 -12.59 9.26
N PHE A 4 -3.67 -12.96 8.45
CA PHE A 4 -2.25 -12.93 8.81
C PHE A 4 -1.50 -12.23 7.69
N PHE A 5 -0.19 -12.13 7.82
CA PHE A 5 0.61 -11.65 6.69
C PHE A 5 0.84 -12.79 5.70
N ASP A 6 0.92 -12.44 4.43
CA ASP A 6 1.34 -13.33 3.36
C ASP A 6 2.63 -12.79 2.77
N PHE A 7 3.44 -13.67 2.22
CA PHE A 7 4.70 -13.34 1.60
C PHE A 7 4.71 -13.83 0.16
N LEU A 8 5.07 -12.96 -0.76
CA LEU A 8 5.16 -13.29 -2.17
C LEU A 8 6.43 -12.67 -2.76
N PRO A 9 7.41 -13.48 -3.18
CA PRO A 9 8.54 -12.94 -3.91
C PRO A 9 8.12 -12.57 -5.33
N LEU A 10 8.49 -11.36 -5.77
CA LEU A 10 8.19 -10.86 -7.10
C LEU A 10 9.48 -10.57 -7.83
N ASP A 11 9.66 -11.18 -9.00
CA ASP A 11 10.76 -10.88 -9.89
C ASP A 11 10.25 -9.89 -10.95
N LEU A 12 10.73 -8.65 -10.89
CA LEU A 12 10.35 -7.60 -11.83
C LEU A 12 11.36 -7.44 -12.96
N GLY A 13 12.26 -8.42 -13.11
CA GLY A 13 13.26 -8.40 -14.16
C GLY A 13 14.45 -7.52 -13.84
N THR A 14 15.10 -7.01 -14.88
CA THR A 14 16.28 -6.17 -14.75
C THR A 14 15.89 -4.71 -14.87
N VAL A 15 16.24 -3.91 -13.87
CA VAL A 15 16.02 -2.46 -13.86
C VAL A 15 17.36 -1.80 -13.67
N ARG A 16 17.72 -0.88 -14.59
CA ARG A 16 19.01 -0.15 -14.56
C ARG A 16 20.22 -1.09 -14.46
N GLY A 17 20.17 -2.23 -15.15
CA GLY A 17 21.25 -3.21 -15.15
C GLY A 17 21.27 -4.14 -13.94
N PHE A 18 20.38 -3.97 -12.98
CA PHE A 18 20.31 -4.81 -11.79
C PHE A 18 19.11 -5.73 -11.88
N LYS A 19 19.31 -7.00 -11.57
CA LYS A 19 18.22 -7.94 -11.42
C LYS A 19 17.47 -7.58 -10.13
N THR A 20 16.17 -7.33 -10.27
CA THR A 20 15.37 -6.79 -9.18
C THR A 20 14.35 -7.81 -8.68
N ARG A 21 14.39 -8.07 -7.40
CA ARG A 21 13.44 -8.95 -6.73
C ARG A 21 12.83 -8.20 -5.55
N PHE A 22 11.51 -8.19 -5.50
CA PHE A 22 10.77 -7.59 -4.40
C PHE A 22 10.11 -8.65 -3.55
N HIS A 23 10.06 -8.41 -2.27
CA HIS A 23 9.32 -9.24 -1.34
C HIS A 23 8.08 -8.48 -0.93
N LEU A 24 6.91 -9.00 -1.31
CA LEU A 24 5.64 -8.39 -1.00
C LEU A 24 5.04 -9.06 0.24
N TYR A 25 4.76 -8.26 1.26
CA TYR A 25 4.10 -8.72 2.46
C TYR A 25 2.73 -8.07 2.57
N THR A 26 1.72 -8.85 2.91
CA THR A 26 0.40 -8.31 3.22
C THR A 26 0.23 -8.21 4.73
N VAL A 27 -0.37 -7.12 5.17
CA VAL A 27 -0.57 -6.84 6.59
C VAL A 27 -2.05 -6.57 6.81
N PRO A 28 -2.69 -7.27 7.78
CA PRO A 28 -4.07 -6.95 8.12
C PRO A 28 -4.21 -5.52 8.62
N GLY A 29 -5.29 -4.85 8.20
CA GLY A 29 -5.57 -3.50 8.67
C GLY A 29 -6.09 -3.44 10.09
N GLN A 30 -6.30 -4.58 10.72
CA GLN A 30 -6.91 -4.67 12.05
C GLN A 30 -5.87 -4.56 13.16
N VAL A 31 -6.23 -3.86 14.21
CA VAL A 31 -5.33 -3.46 15.30
C VAL A 31 -4.76 -4.62 16.10
N PHE A 32 -5.51 -5.70 16.24
CA PHE A 32 -5.12 -6.80 17.12
C PHE A 32 -4.02 -7.72 16.55
N TYR A 33 -3.52 -7.43 15.35
CA TYR A 33 -2.37 -8.16 14.78
C TYR A 33 -1.09 -7.32 14.83
N ASP A 34 -0.99 -6.50 15.85
CA ASP A 34 0.11 -5.54 16.00
C ASP A 34 1.49 -6.19 16.02
N ALA A 35 1.64 -7.34 16.68
CA ALA A 35 2.91 -8.05 16.75
C ALA A 35 3.41 -8.49 15.36
N SER A 36 2.52 -9.03 14.52
CA SER A 36 2.85 -9.41 13.15
C SER A 36 3.23 -8.20 12.31
N ARG A 37 2.51 -7.09 12.51
CA ARG A 37 2.77 -5.84 11.81
C ARG A 37 4.15 -5.31 12.14
N LYS A 38 4.57 -5.38 13.41
CA LYS A 38 5.89 -4.95 13.84
C LYS A 38 7.01 -5.73 13.15
N LEU A 39 6.85 -7.04 13.01
CA LEU A 39 7.83 -7.87 12.33
C LEU A 39 7.98 -7.50 10.86
N ILE A 40 6.86 -7.22 10.20
CA ILE A 40 6.83 -6.93 8.77
C ILE A 40 7.39 -5.54 8.47
N LEU A 41 7.05 -4.54 9.29
CA LEU A 41 7.48 -3.17 9.07
C LEU A 41 8.97 -2.95 9.34
N LYS A 42 9.61 -3.86 10.03
CA LYS A 42 11.05 -3.78 10.26
C LYS A 42 11.78 -3.95 8.93
N GLY A 43 12.46 -2.90 8.48
CA GLY A 43 13.20 -2.95 7.21
C GLY A 43 12.35 -2.78 5.96
N VAL A 44 11.14 -2.24 6.09
CA VAL A 44 10.27 -1.98 4.95
C VAL A 44 10.86 -0.89 4.05
N ASP A 45 10.80 -1.09 2.74
CA ASP A 45 11.33 -0.14 1.74
C ASP A 45 10.23 0.69 1.08
N GLY A 46 9.01 0.24 1.11
CA GLY A 46 7.87 0.95 0.53
C GLY A 46 6.57 0.37 1.01
N VAL A 47 5.51 1.14 0.86
CA VAL A 47 4.18 0.77 1.37
C VAL A 47 3.13 1.00 0.31
N ILE A 48 2.20 0.07 0.21
CA ILE A 48 0.98 0.22 -0.57
C ILE A 48 -0.18 0.13 0.39
N PHE A 49 -1.01 1.18 0.42
CA PHE A 49 -2.24 1.17 1.20
C PHE A 49 -3.41 0.85 0.29
N VAL A 50 -4.08 -0.27 0.53
CA VAL A 50 -5.24 -0.71 -0.25
C VAL A 50 -6.50 -0.37 0.50
N ALA A 51 -7.31 0.52 -0.07
CA ALA A 51 -8.58 0.94 0.52
C ALA A 51 -9.75 0.23 -0.17
N ASP A 52 -10.76 -0.08 0.61
CA ASP A 52 -12.03 -0.59 0.11
C ASP A 52 -12.91 0.61 -0.23
N SER A 53 -13.27 0.78 -1.52
CA SER A 53 -14.00 1.96 -1.99
C SER A 53 -15.44 2.05 -1.52
N GLN A 54 -15.98 1.03 -0.88
CA GLN A 54 -17.38 1.02 -0.46
C GLN A 54 -17.65 2.03 0.65
N GLU A 55 -18.76 2.76 0.54
CA GLU A 55 -19.14 3.79 1.52
C GLU A 55 -19.09 3.31 2.97
N PRO A 56 -19.67 2.15 3.33
CA PRO A 56 -19.64 1.67 4.72
C PRO A 56 -18.23 1.36 5.25
N ARG A 57 -17.23 1.31 4.37
CA ARG A 57 -15.85 0.98 4.75
C ARG A 57 -14.96 2.21 4.92
N MET A 58 -15.48 3.40 4.66
CA MET A 58 -14.66 4.62 4.69
C MET A 58 -14.06 4.89 6.07
N ASP A 59 -14.84 4.76 7.14
CA ASP A 59 -14.32 4.97 8.49
C ASP A 59 -13.23 3.95 8.83
N ALA A 60 -13.40 2.70 8.41
CA ALA A 60 -12.40 1.66 8.61
C ALA A 60 -11.12 1.96 7.82
N ASN A 61 -11.24 2.49 6.61
CA ASN A 61 -10.08 2.92 5.82
C ASN A 61 -9.29 4.01 6.54
N ILE A 62 -9.98 5.01 7.06
CA ILE A 62 -9.35 6.14 7.76
C ILE A 62 -8.62 5.63 9.01
N GLU A 63 -9.27 4.78 9.78
CA GLU A 63 -8.67 4.18 10.98
C GLU A 63 -7.43 3.35 10.63
N ALA A 64 -7.53 2.54 9.57
CA ALA A 64 -6.40 1.72 9.14
C ALA A 64 -5.21 2.57 8.69
N LEU A 65 -5.48 3.68 8.01
CA LEU A 65 -4.42 4.60 7.59
C LEU A 65 -3.75 5.28 8.78
N GLU A 66 -4.52 5.69 9.77
CA GLU A 66 -3.98 6.26 11.01
C GLU A 66 -3.11 5.24 11.75
N ASN A 67 -3.55 3.99 11.81
CA ASN A 67 -2.78 2.90 12.42
C ASN A 67 -1.49 2.64 11.66
N LEU A 68 -1.53 2.67 10.34
CA LEU A 68 -0.34 2.52 9.51
C LEU A 68 0.67 3.63 9.79
N ASP A 69 0.21 4.87 9.81
CA ASP A 69 1.05 6.04 10.08
C ASP A 69 1.73 5.92 11.46
N SER A 70 0.96 5.58 12.48
CA SER A 70 1.49 5.37 13.84
C SER A 70 2.50 4.25 13.89
N SER A 71 2.21 3.12 13.25
CA SER A 71 3.11 1.96 13.24
C SER A 71 4.42 2.26 12.53
N LEU A 72 4.37 3.00 11.43
CA LEU A 72 5.58 3.40 10.71
C LEU A 72 6.44 4.33 11.56
N LYS A 73 5.84 5.29 12.24
CA LYS A 73 6.56 6.20 13.13
C LYS A 73 7.26 5.46 14.27
N GLU A 74 6.62 4.44 14.83
CA GLU A 74 7.22 3.61 15.86
C GLU A 74 8.48 2.90 15.38
N HIS A 75 8.58 2.63 14.07
CA HIS A 75 9.73 1.96 13.47
C HIS A 75 10.73 2.92 12.83
N GLY A 76 10.57 4.22 13.06
CA GLY A 76 11.48 5.23 12.53
C GLY A 76 11.21 5.63 11.10
N PHE A 77 10.06 5.32 10.55
CA PHE A 77 9.66 5.70 9.20
C PHE A 77 8.66 6.84 9.22
N ASP A 78 8.68 7.64 8.15
CA ASP A 78 7.74 8.73 7.96
C ASP A 78 6.99 8.50 6.65
N LEU A 79 5.68 8.41 6.72
CA LEU A 79 4.82 8.19 5.57
C LEU A 79 4.99 9.30 4.51
N LYS A 80 5.40 10.48 4.91
CA LYS A 80 5.69 11.59 3.98
C LYS A 80 6.94 11.36 3.16
N VAL A 81 7.84 10.52 3.61
CA VAL A 81 9.16 10.31 3.01
C VAL A 81 9.27 8.96 2.33
N ILE A 82 8.77 7.91 2.97
CA ILE A 82 8.88 6.55 2.45
C ILE A 82 8.13 6.40 1.12
N PRO A 83 8.64 5.61 0.16
CA PRO A 83 7.87 5.27 -1.03
C PRO A 83 6.49 4.76 -0.67
N TYR A 84 5.46 5.38 -1.20
CA TYR A 84 4.08 5.15 -0.77
C TYR A 84 3.11 5.33 -1.94
N VAL A 85 2.22 4.36 -2.12
CA VAL A 85 1.22 4.36 -3.19
C VAL A 85 -0.13 3.97 -2.60
N LEU A 86 -1.19 4.62 -3.10
CA LEU A 86 -2.57 4.27 -2.74
C LEU A 86 -3.19 3.40 -3.83
N GLN A 87 -3.99 2.43 -3.41
CA GLN A 87 -4.85 1.69 -4.31
C GLN A 87 -6.28 1.76 -3.79
N PHE A 88 -7.19 2.23 -4.64
CA PHE A 88 -8.63 2.25 -4.35
C PHE A 88 -9.27 1.05 -5.02
N ASN A 89 -9.48 0.00 -4.25
CA ASN A 89 -10.02 -1.27 -4.74
C ASN A 89 -11.55 -1.29 -4.73
N LYS A 90 -12.13 -2.23 -5.43
CA LYS A 90 -13.58 -2.44 -5.52
C LYS A 90 -14.31 -1.29 -6.23
N ARG A 91 -13.64 -0.70 -7.24
CA ARG A 91 -14.23 0.43 -7.98
C ARG A 91 -15.46 0.05 -8.80
N ASP A 92 -15.64 -1.24 -9.06
CA ASP A 92 -16.78 -1.77 -9.84
C ASP A 92 -18.06 -1.94 -9.03
N LEU A 93 -17.99 -1.84 -7.70
CA LEU A 93 -19.17 -2.08 -6.86
C LEU A 93 -20.09 -0.87 -6.83
N PRO A 94 -21.41 -1.08 -6.77
CA PRO A 94 -22.37 0.03 -6.73
C PRO A 94 -22.23 0.93 -5.51
N THR A 95 -21.66 0.39 -4.43
CA THR A 95 -21.45 1.14 -3.17
C THR A 95 -20.18 1.95 -3.15
N ALA A 96 -19.37 1.92 -4.23
CA ALA A 96 -18.13 2.66 -4.29
C ALA A 96 -18.39 4.16 -4.27
N VAL A 97 -17.70 4.86 -3.37
CA VAL A 97 -17.77 6.32 -3.31
C VAL A 97 -17.00 6.95 -4.48
N SER A 98 -17.24 8.22 -4.74
CA SER A 98 -16.56 8.89 -5.84
C SER A 98 -15.03 8.92 -5.63
N LEU A 99 -14.30 8.99 -6.74
CA LEU A 99 -12.84 9.09 -6.68
C LEU A 99 -12.40 10.34 -5.91
N ASP A 100 -13.05 11.47 -6.14
CA ASP A 100 -12.75 12.70 -5.41
C ASP A 100 -12.90 12.54 -3.91
N GLU A 101 -13.92 11.83 -3.48
CA GLU A 101 -14.16 11.58 -2.06
C GLU A 101 -13.08 10.68 -1.46
N MET A 102 -12.65 9.65 -2.21
CA MET A 102 -11.54 8.80 -1.79
C MET A 102 -10.25 9.60 -1.61
N ILE A 103 -9.95 10.44 -2.59
CA ILE A 103 -8.74 11.28 -2.57
C ILE A 103 -8.76 12.22 -1.37
N ARG A 104 -9.87 12.93 -1.15
CA ARG A 104 -9.99 13.87 -0.03
C ARG A 104 -9.86 13.18 1.33
N ALA A 105 -10.39 11.98 1.45
CA ALA A 105 -10.38 11.27 2.72
C ALA A 105 -9.04 10.59 3.04
N LEU A 106 -8.33 10.11 2.02
CA LEU A 106 -7.23 9.17 2.22
C LEU A 106 -5.89 9.62 1.70
N ARG A 107 -5.83 10.56 0.74
CA ARG A 107 -4.54 10.97 0.20
C ARG A 107 -3.76 11.76 1.24
N TYR A 108 -2.55 11.30 1.51
CA TYR A 108 -1.73 11.82 2.61
C TYR A 108 -0.76 12.93 2.15
N LYS A 109 -0.17 12.73 0.98
CA LYS A 109 0.75 13.67 0.34
C LYS A 109 0.44 13.67 -1.15
N ASP A 110 1.40 13.91 -2.02
CA ASP A 110 1.20 13.79 -3.47
C ASP A 110 1.51 12.38 -3.99
N GLU A 111 1.22 11.36 -3.19
CA GLU A 111 1.46 9.98 -3.59
C GLU A 111 0.58 9.58 -4.77
N PRO A 112 1.10 8.74 -5.67
CA PRO A 112 0.28 8.19 -6.75
C PRO A 112 -0.85 7.34 -6.18
N TYR A 113 -1.97 7.31 -6.90
CA TYR A 113 -3.08 6.43 -6.58
C TYR A 113 -3.55 5.72 -7.83
N PHE A 114 -4.14 4.56 -7.64
CA PHE A 114 -4.67 3.74 -8.74
C PHE A 114 -6.03 3.21 -8.35
N GLU A 115 -6.97 3.27 -9.30
CA GLU A 115 -8.24 2.59 -9.14
C GLU A 115 -8.04 1.12 -9.49
N ALA A 116 -8.68 0.23 -8.74
CA ALA A 116 -8.47 -1.19 -8.93
C ALA A 116 -9.75 -2.00 -8.81
N ILE A 117 -9.74 -3.12 -9.52
CA ILE A 117 -10.73 -4.20 -9.40
C ILE A 117 -9.89 -5.47 -9.28
N ALA A 118 -9.45 -5.76 -8.06
CA ALA A 118 -8.45 -6.79 -7.82
C ALA A 118 -8.81 -8.18 -8.38
N PRO A 119 -10.05 -8.67 -8.25
CA PRO A 119 -10.40 -9.98 -8.84
C PRO A 119 -10.23 -10.06 -10.33
N LYS A 120 -10.25 -8.92 -11.03
CA LYS A 120 -10.04 -8.84 -12.48
C LYS A 120 -8.63 -8.43 -12.86
N GLY A 121 -7.77 -8.20 -11.89
CA GLY A 121 -6.40 -7.76 -12.11
C GLY A 121 -6.26 -6.30 -12.51
N VAL A 122 -7.34 -5.55 -12.59
CA VAL A 122 -7.32 -4.14 -13.00
C VAL A 122 -6.64 -3.30 -11.91
N GLY A 123 -5.63 -2.53 -12.30
CA GLY A 123 -4.93 -1.60 -11.41
C GLY A 123 -3.92 -2.23 -10.46
N VAL A 124 -3.91 -3.55 -10.32
CA VAL A 124 -3.03 -4.24 -9.36
C VAL A 124 -1.56 -4.13 -9.77
N PHE A 125 -1.25 -4.50 -10.99
CA PHE A 125 0.13 -4.46 -11.49
C PHE A 125 0.66 -3.03 -11.58
N ASP A 126 -0.18 -2.08 -12.02
CA ASP A 126 0.20 -0.67 -12.09
C ASP A 126 0.56 -0.12 -10.71
N THR A 127 -0.18 -0.50 -9.68
CA THR A 127 0.13 -0.13 -8.29
C THR A 127 1.49 -0.66 -7.87
N LEU A 128 1.74 -1.93 -8.11
CA LEU A 128 3.02 -2.57 -7.76
C LEU A 128 4.20 -1.92 -8.49
N LYS A 129 4.05 -1.66 -9.78
CA LYS A 129 5.09 -1.02 -10.59
C LYS A 129 5.41 0.37 -10.08
N ALA A 130 4.40 1.15 -9.73
CA ALA A 130 4.61 2.51 -9.23
C ALA A 130 5.38 2.50 -7.90
N CYS A 131 5.02 1.60 -7.00
CA CYS A 131 5.72 1.48 -5.72
C CYS A 131 7.16 1.00 -5.92
N ALA A 132 7.36 -0.02 -6.74
CA ALA A 132 8.68 -0.54 -7.07
C ALA A 132 9.58 0.53 -7.66
N LYS A 133 9.04 1.35 -8.56
CA LYS A 133 9.78 2.44 -9.18
C LYS A 133 10.24 3.47 -8.15
N GLN A 134 9.39 3.84 -7.22
CA GLN A 134 9.76 4.76 -6.13
C GLN A 134 10.86 4.18 -5.27
N ILE A 135 10.76 2.90 -4.91
CA ILE A 135 11.78 2.22 -4.10
C ILE A 135 13.12 2.24 -4.81
N LEU A 136 13.14 1.92 -6.11
CA LEU A 136 14.39 1.90 -6.88
C LEU A 136 15.01 3.29 -6.99
N VAL A 137 14.20 4.32 -7.14
CA VAL A 137 14.70 5.70 -7.15
C VAL A 137 15.37 6.03 -5.81
N GLU A 138 14.75 5.68 -4.69
CA GLU A 138 15.34 5.91 -3.38
C GLU A 138 16.63 5.13 -3.16
N LEU A 139 16.67 3.87 -3.58
CA LEU A 139 17.87 3.05 -3.45
C LEU A 139 19.03 3.59 -4.30
N SER A 140 18.74 4.17 -5.45
CA SER A 140 19.76 4.72 -6.35
C SER A 140 20.40 6.01 -5.81
N LYS A 141 19.81 6.62 -4.78
CA LYS A 141 20.36 7.83 -4.14
C LYS A 141 21.43 7.51 -3.09
N LYS A 142 21.61 6.25 -2.76
CA LYS A 142 22.54 5.81 -1.72
C LYS A 142 23.91 5.42 -2.27
#